data_e00129464fe1ab61443ec46718d96363
#
_entry.id   e00129464fe1ab61443ec46718d96363
#
_cell.length_a   1.000
_cell.length_b   1.000
_cell.length_c   1.000
_cell.angle_alpha   90.00
_cell.angle_beta   90.00
_cell.angle_gamma   90.00
#
_symmetry.space_group_name_H-M   'P 1'
#
loop_
_entity.id
_entity.type
_entity.pdbx_description
1 polymer ?
#
loop_
_entity_poly.entity_id
_entity_poly.type
_entity_poly.pdbx_seq_one_letter_code
_entity_poly.pdbx_strand_id
1 'polypeptide(L)'
;MAIVVQKYGGSSVATAEKIKNVAQRVGKVFDGGEQIVVVVSAMGDTTDDLIKLAGQVTSDPHPREMDVLLSTGELVASTLLAMAIKNIGYKAISLSGAQAGIKTDTTYRKARIVKIETKRILDELEKGQIVIVAGFQGITDDMDVTTLGRGGSDTSAVALAAALGAKICERLTDTDGIYSADPRVVPNAFRLDEIGYEEMLELATYGNKVMQPRAIELAELYNIPIRVASSFNDNPGTLIHGGVSMEVRNKVRSVAYDMDVAKISVLGIPDKPGIAASIFVPLAKAGISVDTIVQNSSVNKIADLTFTVTKDQISEAMKVAKPIAKKLGASDIVADSELGKVSIVGTGMQNTPGFAAKMFDTLSANGINIELISTSEIRITCIIKESKVKDAVRALHKAFEVEV
;
A
#
# COMPACT_ATOMS: atom_id res chain seq x y z
N MET A 1 17.22 23.17 -13.10
CA MET A 1 17.44 22.29 -11.93
C MET A 1 16.42 21.17 -11.98
N ALA A 2 16.80 19.95 -11.64
CA ALA A 2 15.82 18.86 -11.60
C ALA A 2 15.01 18.94 -10.31
N ILE A 3 13.73 18.55 -10.39
CA ILE A 3 12.85 18.50 -9.23
C ILE A 3 12.95 17.10 -8.61
N VAL A 4 13.13 17.04 -7.28
CA VAL A 4 13.07 15.83 -6.48
C VAL A 4 11.89 15.95 -5.52
N VAL A 5 11.03 14.93 -5.46
CA VAL A 5 9.97 14.86 -4.47
C VAL A 5 10.39 13.88 -3.37
N GLN A 6 10.44 14.35 -2.13
CA GLN A 6 10.77 13.52 -0.98
C GLN A 6 9.55 13.35 -0.09
N LYS A 7 9.17 12.11 0.22
CA LYS A 7 8.08 11.84 1.16
C LYS A 7 8.63 11.27 2.46
N TYR A 8 8.28 11.88 3.58
CA TYR A 8 8.62 11.39 4.91
C TYR A 8 7.40 10.81 5.62
N GLY A 9 7.53 9.56 6.09
CA GLY A 9 6.49 8.88 6.86
C GLY A 9 6.33 9.43 8.28
N GLY A 10 5.23 9.11 8.96
CA GLY A 10 4.95 9.57 10.31
C GLY A 10 6.04 9.24 11.32
N SER A 11 6.65 8.05 11.24
CA SER A 11 7.78 7.64 12.07
C SER A 11 9.02 8.52 11.90
N SER A 12 9.21 9.11 10.71
CA SER A 12 10.34 9.99 10.38
C SER A 12 10.18 11.41 10.93
N VAL A 13 8.95 11.85 11.20
CA VAL A 13 8.61 13.19 11.73
C VAL A 13 7.94 13.13 13.10
N ALA A 14 8.03 12.00 13.81
CA ALA A 14 7.29 11.73 15.04
C ALA A 14 7.67 12.66 16.22
N THR A 15 8.87 13.22 16.22
CA THR A 15 9.37 14.09 17.31
C THR A 15 10.09 15.31 16.75
N ALA A 16 10.23 16.35 17.58
CA ALA A 16 10.97 17.57 17.21
C ALA A 16 12.42 17.27 16.79
N GLU A 17 13.07 16.28 17.40
CA GLU A 17 14.43 15.87 17.04
C GLU A 17 14.45 15.25 15.65
N LYS A 18 13.53 14.33 15.36
CA LYS A 18 13.40 13.71 14.04
C LYS A 18 13.09 14.74 12.95
N ILE A 19 12.22 15.72 13.23
CA ILE A 19 11.95 16.84 12.30
C ILE A 19 13.22 17.63 12.01
N LYS A 20 14.07 17.92 13.01
CA LYS A 20 15.36 18.59 12.80
C LYS A 20 16.31 17.75 11.93
N ASN A 21 16.35 16.43 12.14
CA ASN A 21 17.16 15.53 11.31
C ASN A 21 16.67 15.51 9.85
N VAL A 22 15.35 15.46 9.63
CA VAL A 22 14.75 15.59 8.29
C VAL A 22 15.12 16.93 7.66
N ALA A 23 15.04 18.05 8.41
CA ALA A 23 15.41 19.37 7.90
C ALA A 23 16.87 19.42 7.42
N GLN A 24 17.81 18.83 8.18
CA GLN A 24 19.22 18.75 7.79
C GLN A 24 19.41 17.90 6.50
N ARG A 25 18.69 16.78 6.39
CA ARG A 25 18.76 15.91 5.22
C ARG A 25 18.22 16.63 3.97
N VAL A 26 17.10 17.32 4.09
CA VAL A 26 16.51 18.12 3.01
C VAL A 26 17.48 19.23 2.59
N GLY A 27 18.10 19.92 3.55
CA GLY A 27 19.11 20.95 3.28
C GLY A 27 20.29 20.42 2.47
N LYS A 28 20.83 19.24 2.83
CA LYS A 28 21.94 18.61 2.08
C LYS A 28 21.57 18.32 0.62
N VAL A 29 20.35 17.86 0.35
CA VAL A 29 19.90 17.60 -1.04
C VAL A 29 19.71 18.91 -1.80
N PHE A 30 19.21 19.96 -1.14
CA PHE A 30 19.08 21.30 -1.71
C PHE A 30 20.44 21.90 -2.07
N ASP A 31 21.45 21.73 -1.22
CA ASP A 31 22.85 22.18 -1.48
C ASP A 31 23.46 21.42 -2.67
N GLY A 32 22.97 20.24 -2.99
CA GLY A 32 23.33 19.49 -4.21
C GLY A 32 22.82 20.11 -5.52
N GLY A 33 22.03 21.21 -5.44
CA GLY A 33 21.54 21.95 -6.61
C GLY A 33 20.19 21.46 -7.15
N GLU A 34 19.45 20.62 -6.40
CA GLU A 34 18.13 20.14 -6.76
C GLU A 34 17.02 21.06 -6.25
N GLN A 35 15.92 21.18 -6.96
CA GLN A 35 14.68 21.77 -6.43
C GLN A 35 13.90 20.71 -5.65
N ILE A 36 13.46 21.03 -4.44
CA ILE A 36 12.89 20.02 -3.55
C ILE A 36 11.45 20.34 -3.17
N VAL A 37 10.59 19.33 -3.35
CA VAL A 37 9.25 19.29 -2.79
C VAL A 37 9.20 18.17 -1.75
N VAL A 38 8.88 18.51 -0.51
CA VAL A 38 8.78 17.55 0.59
C VAL A 38 7.31 17.29 0.90
N VAL A 39 6.90 16.02 0.89
CA VAL A 39 5.56 15.61 1.33
C VAL A 39 5.67 14.94 2.69
N VAL A 40 4.88 15.35 3.66
CA VAL A 40 4.91 14.78 5.01
C VAL A 40 3.60 14.10 5.36
N SER A 41 3.70 13.04 6.15
CA SER A 41 2.58 12.44 6.89
C SER A 41 2.39 13.14 8.24
N ALA A 42 1.28 12.90 8.91
CA ALA A 42 1.08 13.28 10.30
C ALA A 42 2.18 12.69 11.20
N MET A 43 2.45 13.33 12.33
CA MET A 43 3.49 12.94 13.27
C MET A 43 3.12 11.66 14.02
N GLY A 44 3.94 10.60 13.94
CA GLY A 44 3.74 9.36 14.69
C GLY A 44 2.32 8.80 14.56
N ASP A 45 1.62 8.65 15.66
CA ASP A 45 0.27 8.06 15.76
C ASP A 45 -0.86 9.11 15.75
N THR A 46 -0.56 10.38 15.40
CA THR A 46 -1.53 11.50 15.45
C THR A 46 -2.85 11.19 14.71
N THR A 47 -2.77 10.54 13.55
CA THR A 47 -3.99 10.16 12.79
C THR A 47 -4.88 9.21 13.59
N ASP A 48 -4.30 8.19 14.22
CA ASP A 48 -5.04 7.22 15.04
C ASP A 48 -5.61 7.87 16.31
N ASP A 49 -4.90 8.81 16.91
CA ASP A 49 -5.36 9.57 18.07
C ASP A 49 -6.54 10.49 17.72
N LEU A 50 -6.51 11.13 16.56
CA LEU A 50 -7.63 11.94 16.07
C LEU A 50 -8.86 11.06 15.78
N ILE A 51 -8.69 9.86 15.23
CA ILE A 51 -9.79 8.90 15.02
C ILE A 51 -10.40 8.48 16.36
N LYS A 52 -9.55 8.14 17.36
CA LYS A 52 -10.01 7.79 18.70
C LYS A 52 -10.76 8.96 19.36
N LEU A 53 -10.26 10.18 19.21
CA LEU A 53 -10.89 11.38 19.75
C LEU A 53 -12.28 11.61 19.13
N ALA A 54 -12.40 11.49 17.82
CA ALA A 54 -13.69 11.58 17.13
C ALA A 54 -14.67 10.53 17.63
N GLY A 55 -14.21 9.29 17.83
CA GLY A 55 -15.02 8.19 18.37
C GLY A 55 -15.51 8.41 19.81
N GLN A 56 -14.83 9.24 20.60
CA GLN A 56 -15.29 9.65 21.94
C GLN A 56 -16.40 10.71 21.88
N VAL A 57 -16.47 11.48 20.79
CA VAL A 57 -17.50 12.52 20.59
C VAL A 57 -18.77 11.93 19.98
N THR A 58 -18.63 11.00 19.02
CA THR A 58 -19.76 10.36 18.34
C THR A 58 -19.38 8.97 17.84
N SER A 59 -20.33 8.03 17.90
CA SER A 59 -20.16 6.68 17.35
C SER A 59 -20.26 6.63 15.82
N ASP A 60 -20.79 7.68 15.19
CA ASP A 60 -20.95 7.80 13.74
C ASP A 60 -20.51 9.19 13.25
N PRO A 61 -19.18 9.43 13.17
CA PRO A 61 -18.66 10.71 12.73
C PRO A 61 -18.94 10.92 11.23
N HIS A 62 -19.46 12.09 10.89
CA HIS A 62 -19.74 12.46 9.51
C HIS A 62 -18.45 12.42 8.66
N PRO A 63 -18.42 11.74 7.50
CA PRO A 63 -17.20 11.53 6.72
C PRO A 63 -16.48 12.82 6.32
N ARG A 64 -17.19 13.87 5.94
CA ARG A 64 -16.62 15.19 5.60
C ARG A 64 -15.88 15.80 6.81
N GLU A 65 -16.48 15.78 7.99
CA GLU A 65 -15.86 16.35 9.20
C GLU A 65 -14.64 15.52 9.65
N MET A 66 -14.70 14.20 9.43
CA MET A 66 -13.51 13.35 9.64
C MET A 66 -12.36 13.75 8.74
N ASP A 67 -12.60 14.05 7.47
CA ASP A 67 -11.55 14.46 6.54
C ASP A 67 -10.92 15.79 6.97
N VAL A 68 -11.72 16.77 7.40
CA VAL A 68 -11.22 18.02 7.96
C VAL A 68 -10.36 17.76 9.20
N LEU A 69 -10.88 16.97 10.15
CA LEU A 69 -10.15 16.64 11.38
C LEU A 69 -8.81 15.96 11.08
N LEU A 70 -8.82 14.91 10.27
CA LEU A 70 -7.62 14.13 9.97
C LEU A 70 -6.58 14.94 9.21
N SER A 71 -7.00 15.85 8.30
CA SER A 71 -6.07 16.69 7.54
C SER A 71 -5.20 17.60 8.41
N THR A 72 -5.60 17.88 9.65
CA THR A 72 -4.83 18.75 10.57
C THR A 72 -3.50 18.13 10.98
N GLY A 73 -3.38 16.81 11.01
CA GLY A 73 -2.16 16.11 11.40
C GLY A 73 -0.97 16.45 10.49
N GLU A 74 -1.20 16.41 9.18
CA GLU A 74 -0.18 16.74 8.18
C GLU A 74 0.13 18.25 8.15
N LEU A 75 -0.85 19.10 8.46
CA LEU A 75 -0.63 20.55 8.57
C LEU A 75 0.34 20.88 9.72
N VAL A 76 0.18 20.23 10.86
CA VAL A 76 1.12 20.37 11.99
C VAL A 76 2.53 19.94 11.56
N ALA A 77 2.68 18.75 11.00
CA ALA A 77 3.97 18.20 10.58
C ALA A 77 4.66 19.10 9.54
N SER A 78 3.93 19.54 8.50
CA SER A 78 4.48 20.37 7.41
C SER A 78 4.93 21.73 7.91
N THR A 79 4.18 22.34 8.82
CA THR A 79 4.49 23.65 9.38
C THR A 79 5.73 23.56 10.29
N LEU A 80 5.81 22.55 11.16
CA LEU A 80 6.97 22.34 12.03
C LEU A 80 8.25 22.06 11.23
N LEU A 81 8.16 21.27 10.15
CA LEU A 81 9.29 21.01 9.27
C LEU A 81 9.74 22.30 8.55
N ALA A 82 8.81 23.14 8.06
CA ALA A 82 9.14 24.41 7.46
C ALA A 82 9.88 25.35 8.46
N MET A 83 9.44 25.37 9.71
CA MET A 83 10.12 26.12 10.78
C MET A 83 11.54 25.57 11.01
N ALA A 84 11.71 24.25 11.06
CA ALA A 84 13.02 23.62 11.27
C ALA A 84 14.00 23.91 10.12
N ILE A 85 13.53 23.86 8.86
CA ILE A 85 14.32 24.18 7.68
C ILE A 85 14.73 25.65 7.68
N LYS A 86 13.83 26.57 8.03
CA LYS A 86 14.14 28.00 8.17
C LYS A 86 15.18 28.25 9.29
N ASN A 87 15.08 27.52 10.40
CA ASN A 87 16.00 27.66 11.53
C ASN A 87 17.45 27.29 11.19
N ILE A 88 17.67 26.46 10.17
CA ILE A 88 19.01 26.09 9.68
C ILE A 88 19.45 26.91 8.45
N GLY A 89 18.74 28.01 8.14
CA GLY A 89 19.16 29.02 7.16
C GLY A 89 18.58 28.89 5.75
N TYR A 90 17.75 27.91 5.46
CA TYR A 90 17.13 27.77 4.15
C TYR A 90 15.78 28.49 4.08
N LYS A 91 15.41 28.93 2.88
CA LYS A 91 14.05 29.42 2.59
C LYS A 91 13.10 28.22 2.44
N ALA A 92 11.96 28.26 3.11
CA ALA A 92 10.98 27.19 3.05
C ALA A 92 9.56 27.71 3.19
N ILE A 93 8.59 26.99 2.61
CA ILE A 93 7.18 27.27 2.72
C ILE A 93 6.39 25.98 2.91
N SER A 94 5.44 25.96 3.86
CA SER A 94 4.48 24.88 4.01
C SER A 94 3.19 25.20 3.25
N LEU A 95 2.66 24.22 2.55
CA LEU A 95 1.41 24.30 1.79
C LEU A 95 0.47 23.17 2.24
N SER A 96 -0.81 23.49 2.43
CA SER A 96 -1.86 22.48 2.52
C SER A 96 -2.08 21.79 1.17
N GLY A 97 -2.82 20.66 1.13
CA GLY A 97 -3.20 20.04 -0.13
C GLY A 97 -3.92 20.99 -1.10
N ALA A 98 -4.82 21.84 -0.56
CA ALA A 98 -5.50 22.89 -1.30
C ALA A 98 -4.53 23.92 -1.91
N GLN A 99 -3.59 24.43 -1.10
CA GLN A 99 -2.59 25.41 -1.54
C GLN A 99 -1.59 24.81 -2.53
N ALA A 100 -1.33 23.51 -2.43
CA ALA A 100 -0.52 22.75 -3.39
C ALA A 100 -1.28 22.42 -4.68
N GLY A 101 -2.57 22.75 -4.76
CA GLY A 101 -3.40 22.57 -5.94
C GLY A 101 -3.89 21.14 -6.16
N ILE A 102 -3.92 20.30 -5.11
CA ILE A 102 -4.42 18.92 -5.19
C ILE A 102 -5.95 18.92 -5.22
N LYS A 103 -6.55 18.70 -6.39
CA LYS A 103 -7.99 18.59 -6.59
C LYS A 103 -8.43 17.13 -6.53
N THR A 104 -9.55 16.87 -5.86
CA THR A 104 -10.11 15.52 -5.65
C THR A 104 -11.59 15.46 -6.01
N ASP A 105 -12.10 14.23 -6.13
CA ASP A 105 -13.53 13.96 -6.13
C ASP A 105 -14.12 14.12 -4.71
N THR A 106 -15.44 13.94 -4.59
CA THR A 106 -16.23 14.09 -3.35
C THR A 106 -16.34 12.79 -2.54
N THR A 107 -15.49 11.79 -2.81
CA THR A 107 -15.51 10.51 -2.08
C THR A 107 -14.73 10.67 -0.77
N TYR A 108 -15.37 11.26 0.26
CA TYR A 108 -14.72 11.46 1.57
C TYR A 108 -14.06 10.18 2.11
N ARG A 109 -12.94 10.31 2.83
CA ARG A 109 -12.10 9.26 3.43
C ARG A 109 -11.33 8.39 2.42
N LYS A 110 -11.67 8.41 1.14
CA LYS A 110 -11.02 7.63 0.06
C LYS A 110 -11.03 8.41 -1.26
N ALA A 111 -10.88 9.74 -1.18
CA ALA A 111 -10.94 10.61 -2.35
C ALA A 111 -9.89 10.25 -3.41
N ARG A 112 -10.22 10.50 -4.67
CA ARG A 112 -9.31 10.32 -5.79
C ARG A 112 -8.81 11.67 -6.27
N ILE A 113 -7.51 11.76 -6.54
CA ILE A 113 -6.92 12.94 -7.16
C ILE A 113 -7.42 13.01 -8.60
N VAL A 114 -8.08 14.10 -8.93
CA VAL A 114 -8.62 14.37 -10.28
C VAL A 114 -7.63 15.21 -11.08
N LYS A 115 -6.99 16.19 -10.42
CA LYS A 115 -6.05 17.13 -11.05
C LYS A 115 -5.09 17.68 -10.01
N ILE A 116 -3.89 18.07 -10.44
CA ILE A 116 -2.96 18.86 -9.63
C ILE A 116 -2.61 20.14 -10.38
N GLU A 117 -2.83 21.29 -9.76
CA GLU A 117 -2.49 22.61 -10.28
C GLU A 117 -1.14 23.04 -9.72
N THR A 118 -0.06 22.78 -10.45
CA THR A 118 1.32 22.90 -9.98
C THR A 118 1.84 24.33 -9.87
N LYS A 119 1.12 25.32 -10.41
CA LYS A 119 1.59 26.69 -10.53
C LYS A 119 2.15 27.25 -9.23
N ARG A 120 1.43 27.12 -8.11
CA ARG A 120 1.88 27.65 -6.81
C ARG A 120 3.19 27.00 -6.35
N ILE A 121 3.36 25.71 -6.55
CA ILE A 121 4.59 25.01 -6.17
C ILE A 121 5.75 25.51 -7.03
N LEU A 122 5.58 25.61 -8.35
CA LEU A 122 6.60 26.07 -9.27
C LEU A 122 7.02 27.52 -8.98
N ASP A 123 6.06 28.42 -8.73
CA ASP A 123 6.32 29.81 -8.35
C ASP A 123 7.18 29.93 -7.08
N GLU A 124 7.02 29.01 -6.10
CA GLU A 124 7.83 29.01 -4.88
C GLU A 124 9.21 28.37 -5.08
N LEU A 125 9.29 27.32 -5.90
CA LEU A 125 10.59 26.72 -6.28
C LEU A 125 11.46 27.71 -7.07
N GLU A 126 10.88 28.51 -7.95
CA GLU A 126 11.60 29.59 -8.69
C GLU A 126 12.17 30.68 -7.75
N LYS A 127 11.53 30.93 -6.61
CA LYS A 127 12.03 31.83 -5.57
C LYS A 127 13.15 31.22 -4.72
N GLY A 128 13.57 29.99 -5.04
CA GLY A 128 14.57 29.24 -4.28
C GLY A 128 14.07 28.77 -2.93
N GLN A 129 12.78 28.51 -2.80
CA GLN A 129 12.19 27.92 -1.59
C GLN A 129 12.15 26.41 -1.65
N ILE A 130 12.38 25.75 -0.52
CA ILE A 130 12.01 24.35 -0.30
C ILE A 130 10.51 24.33 -0.01
N VAL A 131 9.75 23.57 -0.80
CA VAL A 131 8.29 23.51 -0.66
C VAL A 131 7.90 22.27 0.15
N ILE A 132 7.18 22.46 1.25
CA ILE A 132 6.69 21.37 2.09
C ILE A 132 5.17 21.26 1.89
N VAL A 133 4.68 20.09 1.48
CA VAL A 133 3.26 19.84 1.24
C VAL A 133 2.72 18.90 2.32
N ALA A 134 1.62 19.29 2.93
CA ALA A 134 0.83 18.38 3.76
C ALA A 134 0.24 17.28 2.87
N GLY A 135 0.73 16.04 3.02
CA GLY A 135 0.24 14.89 2.26
C GLY A 135 -1.17 14.47 2.65
N PHE A 136 -1.66 13.33 2.11
CA PHE A 136 -2.91 12.70 2.50
C PHE A 136 -4.19 13.46 2.14
N GLN A 137 -4.13 14.72 1.79
CA GLN A 137 -5.28 15.61 1.64
C GLN A 137 -5.35 16.30 0.27
N GLY A 138 -6.56 16.67 -0.12
CA GLY A 138 -6.86 17.51 -1.26
C GLY A 138 -8.12 18.34 -1.01
N ILE A 139 -8.66 18.88 -2.07
CA ILE A 139 -9.84 19.76 -2.00
C ILE A 139 -10.77 19.47 -3.18
N THR A 140 -12.08 19.46 -2.92
CA THR A 140 -13.11 19.40 -3.97
C THR A 140 -13.26 20.73 -4.68
N ASP A 141 -14.04 20.77 -5.74
CA ASP A 141 -14.39 22.03 -6.41
C ASP A 141 -15.20 22.98 -5.50
N ASP A 142 -15.99 22.42 -4.56
CA ASP A 142 -16.73 23.17 -3.55
C ASP A 142 -15.85 23.62 -2.36
N MET A 143 -14.52 23.47 -2.47
CA MET A 143 -13.55 23.84 -1.43
C MET A 143 -13.62 22.98 -0.16
N ASP A 144 -14.29 21.83 -0.19
CA ASP A 144 -14.28 20.88 0.91
C ASP A 144 -12.96 20.08 0.97
N VAL A 145 -12.40 19.99 2.16
CA VAL A 145 -11.20 19.18 2.40
C VAL A 145 -11.58 17.70 2.33
N THR A 146 -10.75 16.93 1.63
CA THR A 146 -10.88 15.48 1.49
C THR A 146 -9.61 14.78 1.88
N THR A 147 -9.71 13.53 2.31
CA THR A 147 -8.55 12.67 2.54
C THR A 147 -8.51 11.50 1.54
N LEU A 148 -7.29 11.10 1.17
CA LEU A 148 -7.04 10.09 0.14
C LEU A 148 -7.11 8.66 0.67
N GLY A 149 -7.39 8.49 1.96
CA GLY A 149 -7.41 7.18 2.62
C GLY A 149 -6.02 6.66 2.98
N ARG A 150 -5.96 5.40 3.42
CA ARG A 150 -4.71 4.77 3.88
C ARG A 150 -3.61 4.88 2.83
N GLY A 151 -2.42 5.31 3.26
CA GLY A 151 -1.28 5.57 2.39
C GLY A 151 -1.42 6.78 1.47
N GLY A 152 -2.37 7.67 1.74
CA GLY A 152 -2.64 8.84 0.92
C GLY A 152 -1.45 9.80 0.79
N SER A 153 -0.54 9.86 1.77
CA SER A 153 0.68 10.68 1.65
C SER A 153 1.66 10.12 0.61
N ASP A 154 1.77 8.79 0.47
CA ASP A 154 2.56 8.17 -0.61
C ASP A 154 1.93 8.49 -1.98
N THR A 155 0.59 8.38 -2.06
CA THR A 155 -0.18 8.76 -3.26
C THR A 155 0.00 10.25 -3.62
N SER A 156 -0.06 11.15 -2.63
CA SER A 156 0.18 12.59 -2.84
C SER A 156 1.57 12.85 -3.40
N ALA A 157 2.60 12.18 -2.85
CA ALA A 157 3.99 12.38 -3.26
C ALA A 157 4.23 11.93 -4.70
N VAL A 158 3.75 10.74 -5.08
CA VAL A 158 3.90 10.24 -6.45
C VAL A 158 3.09 11.08 -7.44
N ALA A 159 1.87 11.47 -7.09
CA ALA A 159 1.03 12.31 -7.94
C ALA A 159 1.66 13.71 -8.16
N LEU A 160 2.25 14.30 -7.10
CA LEU A 160 3.01 15.56 -7.22
C LEU A 160 4.27 15.36 -8.06
N ALA A 161 5.00 14.26 -7.89
CA ALA A 161 6.17 13.96 -8.71
C ALA A 161 5.80 13.86 -10.20
N ALA A 162 4.71 13.19 -10.52
CA ALA A 162 4.19 13.10 -11.88
C ALA A 162 3.79 14.48 -12.45
N ALA A 163 3.01 15.24 -11.69
CA ALA A 163 2.50 16.55 -12.14
C ALA A 163 3.62 17.60 -12.32
N LEU A 164 4.70 17.49 -11.54
CA LEU A 164 5.86 18.40 -11.59
C LEU A 164 6.94 17.93 -12.58
N GLY A 165 6.81 16.75 -13.19
CA GLY A 165 7.86 16.16 -14.00
C GLY A 165 9.16 15.90 -13.20
N ALA A 166 9.01 15.45 -11.96
CA ALA A 166 10.14 15.19 -11.08
C ALA A 166 11.02 14.05 -11.60
N LYS A 167 12.33 14.16 -11.37
CA LYS A 167 13.33 13.14 -11.71
C LYS A 167 13.09 11.83 -10.96
N ILE A 168 12.63 11.93 -9.70
CA ILE A 168 12.43 10.81 -8.80
C ILE A 168 11.48 11.20 -7.66
N CYS A 169 10.74 10.22 -7.15
CA CYS A 169 10.02 10.31 -5.87
C CYS A 169 10.76 9.45 -4.84
N GLU A 170 11.29 10.06 -3.77
CA GLU A 170 11.96 9.34 -2.70
C GLU A 170 10.99 9.13 -1.52
N ARG A 171 10.68 7.87 -1.23
CA ARG A 171 9.92 7.49 -0.04
C ARG A 171 10.89 7.16 1.11
N LEU A 172 11.00 8.07 2.05
CA LEU A 172 11.88 8.00 3.19
C LEU A 172 11.10 7.55 4.43
N THR A 173 11.50 6.41 4.99
CA THR A 173 10.75 5.71 6.05
C THR A 173 11.72 5.07 7.06
N ASP A 174 11.24 4.17 7.89
CA ASP A 174 12.01 3.42 8.89
C ASP A 174 12.63 2.11 8.35
N THR A 175 12.39 1.78 7.08
CA THR A 175 13.04 0.64 6.43
C THR A 175 14.07 1.06 5.41
N ASP A 176 15.10 0.22 5.22
CA ASP A 176 16.21 0.52 4.30
C ASP A 176 15.87 0.23 2.81
N GLY A 177 14.67 -0.23 2.51
CA GLY A 177 14.25 -0.60 1.17
C GLY A 177 13.26 -1.75 1.14
N ILE A 178 13.15 -2.39 -0.01
CA ILE A 178 12.35 -3.59 -0.23
C ILE A 178 13.26 -4.81 -0.10
N TYR A 179 12.79 -5.82 0.65
CA TYR A 179 13.56 -7.01 0.95
C TYR A 179 12.99 -8.25 0.26
N SER A 180 13.86 -9.24 0.06
CA SER A 180 13.51 -10.55 -0.49
C SER A 180 12.50 -11.33 0.38
N ALA A 181 12.41 -11.02 1.65
CA ALA A 181 11.37 -11.39 2.62
C ALA A 181 11.38 -10.41 3.79
N ASP A 182 10.45 -10.50 4.71
CA ASP A 182 10.50 -9.73 5.96
C ASP A 182 11.72 -10.14 6.83
N PRO A 183 12.70 -9.26 7.08
CA PRO A 183 13.89 -9.59 7.87
C PRO A 183 13.60 -10.06 9.29
N ARG A 184 12.43 -9.71 9.84
CA ARG A 184 11.97 -10.16 11.17
C ARG A 184 11.56 -11.63 11.15
N VAL A 185 11.26 -12.21 9.97
CA VAL A 185 10.88 -13.60 9.77
C VAL A 185 12.03 -14.40 9.19
N VAL A 186 12.76 -13.81 8.25
CA VAL A 186 13.92 -14.42 7.54
C VAL A 186 15.15 -13.57 7.81
N PRO A 187 16.01 -13.94 8.79
CA PRO A 187 17.15 -13.10 9.19
C PRO A 187 18.19 -12.85 8.08
N ASN A 188 18.29 -13.74 7.11
CA ASN A 188 19.17 -13.62 5.94
C ASN A 188 18.46 -13.03 4.70
N ALA A 189 17.27 -12.43 4.88
CA ALA A 189 16.64 -11.66 3.80
C ALA A 189 17.55 -10.48 3.40
N PHE A 190 17.75 -10.32 2.11
CA PHE A 190 18.57 -9.22 1.57
C PHE A 190 17.69 -8.14 0.94
N ARG A 191 18.23 -6.93 0.93
CA ARG A 191 17.57 -5.80 0.28
C ARG A 191 17.73 -5.93 -1.24
N LEU A 192 16.66 -5.70 -1.96
CA LEU A 192 16.68 -5.59 -3.42
C LEU A 192 17.22 -4.21 -3.81
N ASP A 193 18.19 -4.14 -4.72
CA ASP A 193 18.69 -2.87 -5.23
C ASP A 193 17.68 -2.20 -6.15
N GLU A 194 16.98 -3.00 -6.97
CA GLU A 194 15.92 -2.55 -7.85
C GLU A 194 14.79 -3.58 -7.95
N ILE A 195 13.58 -3.10 -8.30
CA ILE A 195 12.40 -3.92 -8.53
C ILE A 195 11.48 -3.25 -9.55
N GLY A 196 10.79 -4.04 -10.39
CA GLY A 196 9.80 -3.54 -11.34
C GLY A 196 8.51 -3.07 -10.67
N TYR A 197 7.77 -2.17 -11.35
CA TYR A 197 6.47 -1.72 -10.83
C TYR A 197 5.49 -2.88 -10.63
N GLU A 198 5.38 -3.79 -11.59
CA GLU A 198 4.49 -4.95 -11.52
C GLU A 198 4.79 -5.84 -10.31
N GLU A 199 6.07 -6.19 -10.10
CA GLU A 199 6.50 -6.99 -8.95
C GLU A 199 6.23 -6.26 -7.63
N MET A 200 6.53 -4.95 -7.57
CA MET A 200 6.28 -4.15 -6.38
C MET A 200 4.79 -4.02 -6.08
N LEU A 201 3.93 -3.92 -7.11
CA LEU A 201 2.48 -3.86 -6.96
C LEU A 201 1.94 -5.17 -6.35
N GLU A 202 2.40 -6.33 -6.85
CA GLU A 202 2.03 -7.63 -6.26
C GLU A 202 2.51 -7.75 -4.81
N LEU A 203 3.76 -7.34 -4.52
CA LEU A 203 4.27 -7.36 -3.15
C LEU A 203 3.46 -6.47 -2.21
N ALA A 204 3.12 -5.26 -2.64
CA ALA A 204 2.35 -4.30 -1.84
C ALA A 204 0.92 -4.77 -1.59
N THR A 205 0.33 -5.48 -2.55
CA THR A 205 -1.03 -6.02 -2.45
C THR A 205 -1.08 -7.27 -1.57
N TYR A 206 -0.03 -8.09 -1.57
CA TYR A 206 -0.05 -9.41 -0.93
C TYR A 206 0.85 -9.53 0.30
N GLY A 207 1.23 -8.41 0.95
CA GLY A 207 1.82 -8.47 2.26
C GLY A 207 2.98 -7.52 2.56
N ASN A 208 3.62 -6.94 1.55
CA ASN A 208 4.65 -5.93 1.79
C ASN A 208 4.01 -4.56 2.05
N LYS A 209 3.91 -4.17 3.32
CA LYS A 209 3.26 -2.90 3.73
C LYS A 209 4.15 -1.66 3.56
N VAL A 210 5.32 -1.79 2.92
CA VAL A 210 6.25 -0.66 2.75
C VAL A 210 5.71 0.37 1.77
N MET A 211 5.03 -0.05 0.68
CA MET A 211 4.41 0.85 -0.29
C MET A 211 2.90 0.61 -0.38
N GLN A 212 2.17 1.64 -0.78
CA GLN A 212 0.75 1.52 -1.07
C GLN A 212 0.53 1.19 -2.55
N PRO A 213 -0.29 0.20 -2.89
CA PRO A 213 -0.55 -0.21 -4.28
C PRO A 213 -0.91 0.98 -5.18
N ARG A 214 -1.82 1.84 -4.75
CA ARG A 214 -2.26 3.03 -5.50
C ARG A 214 -1.12 3.99 -5.85
N ALA A 215 -0.10 4.12 -5.00
CA ALA A 215 1.06 4.95 -5.29
C ALA A 215 1.95 4.30 -6.36
N ILE A 216 2.06 2.97 -6.37
CA ILE A 216 2.82 2.22 -7.38
C ILE A 216 2.12 2.27 -8.73
N GLU A 217 0.79 2.07 -8.77
CA GLU A 217 -0.03 2.21 -9.99
C GLU A 217 0.15 3.59 -10.65
N LEU A 218 0.15 4.67 -9.85
CA LEU A 218 0.41 6.02 -10.36
C LEU A 218 1.84 6.16 -10.87
N ALA A 219 2.82 5.62 -10.15
CA ALA A 219 4.22 5.69 -10.57
C ALA A 219 4.45 4.96 -11.89
N GLU A 220 3.85 3.80 -12.07
CA GLU A 220 3.88 3.03 -13.31
C GLU A 220 3.23 3.80 -14.46
N LEU A 221 2.00 4.31 -14.25
CA LEU A 221 1.23 5.06 -15.25
C LEU A 221 1.99 6.27 -15.80
N TYR A 222 2.70 6.99 -14.93
CA TYR A 222 3.44 8.20 -15.27
C TYR A 222 4.96 7.96 -15.42
N ASN A 223 5.42 6.72 -15.30
CA ASN A 223 6.82 6.32 -15.37
C ASN A 223 7.72 7.13 -14.40
N ILE A 224 7.26 7.31 -13.16
CA ILE A 224 8.01 8.03 -12.12
C ILE A 224 8.82 7.04 -11.29
N PRO A 225 10.15 7.06 -11.35
CA PRO A 225 10.98 6.23 -10.49
C PRO A 225 10.71 6.53 -9.02
N ILE A 226 10.57 5.50 -8.18
CA ILE A 226 10.45 5.64 -6.73
C ILE A 226 11.68 5.02 -6.08
N ARG A 227 12.31 5.75 -5.16
CA ARG A 227 13.35 5.22 -4.28
C ARG A 227 12.76 5.03 -2.88
N VAL A 228 12.78 3.80 -2.39
CA VAL A 228 12.44 3.50 -1.00
C VAL A 228 13.72 3.38 -0.19
N ALA A 229 13.90 4.22 0.81
CA ALA A 229 15.11 4.25 1.62
C ALA A 229 14.80 4.65 3.08
N SER A 230 15.76 4.44 3.97
CA SER A 230 15.66 4.87 5.36
C SER A 230 15.79 6.39 5.47
N SER A 231 14.99 6.99 6.36
CA SER A 231 15.16 8.38 6.77
C SER A 231 16.23 8.57 7.84
N PHE A 232 16.79 7.47 8.38
CA PHE A 232 17.69 7.47 9.54
C PHE A 232 19.16 7.15 9.20
N ASN A 233 19.43 6.70 7.97
CA ASN A 233 20.77 6.40 7.48
C ASN A 233 20.91 6.77 6.00
N ASP A 234 22.12 6.61 5.44
CA ASP A 234 22.44 6.97 4.07
C ASP A 234 22.50 5.72 3.13
N ASN A 235 21.88 4.61 3.51
CA ASN A 235 21.78 3.44 2.64
C ASN A 235 21.06 3.79 1.34
N PRO A 236 21.50 3.28 0.17
CA PRO A 236 20.98 3.69 -1.13
C PRO A 236 19.50 3.32 -1.36
N GLY A 237 18.97 2.37 -0.57
CA GLY A 237 17.59 1.93 -0.68
C GLY A 237 17.33 1.03 -1.89
N THR A 238 16.06 0.87 -2.24
CA THR A 238 15.57 0.12 -3.40
C THR A 238 14.97 1.08 -4.43
N LEU A 239 15.35 0.94 -5.69
CA LEU A 239 14.78 1.69 -6.80
C LEU A 239 13.63 0.90 -7.43
N ILE A 240 12.45 1.50 -7.53
CA ILE A 240 11.25 0.95 -8.18
C ILE A 240 11.09 1.66 -9.51
N HIS A 241 11.14 0.93 -10.64
CA HIS A 241 11.05 1.52 -11.98
C HIS A 241 10.69 0.48 -13.06
N GLY A 242 10.35 0.92 -14.27
CA GLY A 242 9.95 0.03 -15.37
C GLY A 242 11.12 -0.63 -16.14
N GLY A 243 12.36 -0.15 -15.95
CA GLY A 243 13.53 -0.56 -16.75
C GLY A 243 14.38 -1.67 -16.13
N VAL A 244 13.80 -2.55 -15.30
CA VAL A 244 14.57 -3.66 -14.67
C VAL A 244 15.13 -4.61 -15.72
N SER A 245 16.42 -4.97 -15.58
CA SER A 245 17.15 -5.83 -16.50
C SER A 245 16.48 -7.20 -16.68
N MET A 246 16.44 -7.70 -17.93
CA MET A 246 15.85 -9.00 -18.26
C MET A 246 16.54 -10.17 -17.55
N GLU A 247 17.84 -10.10 -17.27
CA GLU A 247 18.57 -11.16 -16.56
C GLU A 247 18.15 -11.26 -15.09
N VAL A 248 17.72 -10.15 -14.49
CA VAL A 248 17.21 -10.09 -13.11
C VAL A 248 15.79 -10.66 -13.03
N ARG A 249 15.07 -10.74 -14.15
CA ARG A 249 13.66 -11.16 -14.21
C ARG A 249 13.43 -12.67 -14.09
N ASN A 250 14.43 -13.51 -14.22
CA ASN A 250 14.27 -14.97 -14.31
C ASN A 250 14.23 -15.72 -12.98
N LYS A 251 13.84 -15.08 -11.86
CA LYS A 251 13.83 -15.69 -10.52
C LYS A 251 12.60 -15.27 -9.72
N VAL A 252 12.31 -16.02 -8.65
CA VAL A 252 11.50 -15.48 -7.55
C VAL A 252 12.30 -14.39 -6.86
N ARG A 253 11.72 -13.21 -6.77
CA ARG A 253 12.36 -12.02 -6.21
C ARG A 253 12.12 -11.86 -4.72
N SER A 254 10.92 -12.25 -4.29
CA SER A 254 10.53 -12.06 -2.90
C SER A 254 9.47 -13.07 -2.46
N VAL A 255 9.46 -13.34 -1.15
CA VAL A 255 8.40 -14.08 -0.46
C VAL A 255 7.68 -13.11 0.47
N ALA A 256 6.43 -12.80 0.13
CA ALA A 256 5.55 -11.96 0.92
C ALA A 256 4.56 -12.78 1.75
N TYR A 257 4.03 -12.20 2.83
CA TYR A 257 2.96 -12.81 3.60
C TYR A 257 2.00 -11.75 4.15
N ASP A 258 0.76 -12.16 4.36
CA ASP A 258 -0.25 -11.34 5.03
C ASP A 258 -1.03 -12.18 6.04
N MET A 259 -1.19 -11.66 7.26
CA MET A 259 -1.91 -12.30 8.36
C MET A 259 -3.35 -11.80 8.48
N ASP A 260 -3.72 -10.78 7.70
CA ASP A 260 -5.05 -10.16 7.74
C ASP A 260 -5.97 -10.76 6.66
N VAL A 261 -6.27 -12.05 6.81
CA VAL A 261 -7.06 -12.83 5.86
C VAL A 261 -8.11 -13.65 6.57
N ALA A 262 -9.33 -13.56 6.09
CA ALA A 262 -10.43 -14.44 6.48
C ALA A 262 -11.11 -15.00 5.22
N LYS A 263 -11.46 -16.28 5.25
CA LYS A 263 -12.12 -17.02 4.17
C LYS A 263 -13.59 -17.20 4.48
N ILE A 264 -14.45 -16.97 3.51
CA ILE A 264 -15.87 -17.28 3.57
C ILE A 264 -16.18 -18.21 2.40
N SER A 265 -16.82 -19.36 2.69
CA SER A 265 -17.22 -20.34 1.68
C SER A 265 -18.74 -20.53 1.73
N VAL A 266 -19.41 -20.31 0.60
CA VAL A 266 -20.81 -20.59 0.37
C VAL A 266 -20.90 -21.90 -0.39
N LEU A 267 -21.41 -22.94 0.25
CA LEU A 267 -21.35 -24.30 -0.21
C LEU A 267 -22.69 -24.74 -0.86
N GLY A 268 -22.60 -25.54 -1.92
CA GLY A 268 -23.74 -26.20 -2.49
C GLY A 268 -24.76 -25.27 -3.16
N ILE A 269 -24.31 -24.17 -3.79
CA ILE A 269 -25.17 -23.24 -4.53
C ILE A 269 -25.41 -23.72 -5.95
N PRO A 270 -26.57 -23.40 -6.57
CA PRO A 270 -26.82 -23.72 -7.97
C PRO A 270 -25.79 -23.11 -8.92
N ASP A 271 -25.20 -23.90 -9.82
CA ASP A 271 -24.30 -23.41 -10.85
C ASP A 271 -25.11 -22.88 -12.05
N LYS A 272 -25.41 -21.58 -12.01
CA LYS A 272 -26.14 -20.89 -13.08
C LYS A 272 -25.74 -19.39 -13.12
N PRO A 273 -25.93 -18.74 -14.30
CA PRO A 273 -25.62 -17.32 -14.45
C PRO A 273 -26.28 -16.42 -13.37
N GLY A 274 -25.53 -15.47 -12.86
CA GLY A 274 -26.03 -14.47 -11.91
C GLY A 274 -25.84 -14.82 -10.42
N ILE A 275 -25.43 -16.03 -10.06
CA ILE A 275 -25.23 -16.46 -8.67
C ILE A 275 -24.09 -15.65 -8.01
N ALA A 276 -22.93 -15.56 -8.64
CA ALA A 276 -21.81 -14.77 -8.10
C ALA A 276 -22.21 -13.30 -7.93
N ALA A 277 -22.87 -12.70 -8.93
CA ALA A 277 -23.35 -11.31 -8.83
C ALA A 277 -24.32 -11.12 -7.65
N SER A 278 -25.19 -12.10 -7.38
CA SER A 278 -26.14 -12.05 -6.25
C SER A 278 -25.45 -11.96 -4.89
N ILE A 279 -24.21 -12.45 -4.76
CA ILE A 279 -23.41 -12.39 -3.53
C ILE A 279 -22.54 -11.14 -3.51
N PHE A 280 -21.81 -10.85 -4.59
CA PHE A 280 -20.80 -9.78 -4.57
C PHE A 280 -21.37 -8.37 -4.73
N VAL A 281 -22.50 -8.17 -5.44
CA VAL A 281 -23.12 -6.84 -5.55
C VAL A 281 -23.57 -6.29 -4.18
N PRO A 282 -24.23 -7.06 -3.31
CA PRO A 282 -24.55 -6.59 -1.96
C PRO A 282 -23.31 -6.34 -1.08
N LEU A 283 -22.27 -7.19 -1.18
CA LEU A 283 -21.01 -6.97 -0.46
C LEU A 283 -20.35 -5.64 -0.87
N ALA A 284 -20.30 -5.38 -2.19
CA ALA A 284 -19.75 -4.12 -2.70
C ALA A 284 -20.57 -2.90 -2.23
N LYS A 285 -21.92 -3.00 -2.19
CA LYS A 285 -22.80 -1.94 -1.66
C LYS A 285 -22.59 -1.68 -0.17
N ALA A 286 -22.20 -2.72 0.58
CA ALA A 286 -21.82 -2.59 1.98
C ALA A 286 -20.37 -2.08 2.18
N GLY A 287 -19.64 -1.75 1.11
CA GLY A 287 -18.26 -1.27 1.17
C GLY A 287 -17.23 -2.35 1.50
N ILE A 288 -17.60 -3.64 1.39
CA ILE A 288 -16.73 -4.78 1.67
C ILE A 288 -15.90 -5.09 0.43
N SER A 289 -14.58 -5.06 0.58
CA SER A 289 -13.63 -5.42 -0.46
C SER A 289 -13.37 -6.92 -0.41
N VAL A 290 -13.49 -7.59 -1.56
CA VAL A 290 -13.18 -9.01 -1.72
C VAL A 290 -11.89 -9.12 -2.51
N ASP A 291 -10.96 -9.96 -2.05
CA ASP A 291 -9.65 -10.08 -2.69
C ASP A 291 -9.57 -11.31 -3.61
N THR A 292 -9.60 -12.52 -3.05
CA THR A 292 -9.51 -13.74 -3.83
C THR A 292 -10.90 -14.38 -3.97
N ILE A 293 -11.27 -14.76 -5.18
CA ILE A 293 -12.54 -15.46 -5.45
C ILE A 293 -12.23 -16.76 -6.18
N VAL A 294 -12.73 -17.87 -5.65
CA VAL A 294 -12.64 -19.20 -6.28
C VAL A 294 -14.03 -19.83 -6.34
N GLN A 295 -14.42 -20.24 -7.52
CA GLN A 295 -15.65 -20.98 -7.75
C GLN A 295 -15.32 -22.29 -8.49
N ASN A 296 -15.82 -23.41 -7.98
CA ASN A 296 -15.79 -24.70 -8.67
C ASN A 296 -17.21 -25.13 -9.02
N SER A 297 -17.37 -25.68 -10.19
CA SER A 297 -18.61 -26.33 -10.59
C SER A 297 -18.45 -27.86 -10.49
N SER A 298 -19.54 -28.54 -10.15
CA SER A 298 -19.60 -29.99 -10.17
C SER A 298 -20.49 -30.52 -11.32
N VAL A 299 -20.35 -31.81 -11.60
CA VAL A 299 -21.18 -32.51 -12.61
C VAL A 299 -22.69 -32.38 -12.32
N ASN A 300 -23.05 -32.14 -11.04
CA ASN A 300 -24.45 -32.02 -10.61
C ASN A 300 -25.00 -30.59 -10.70
N LYS A 301 -24.34 -29.66 -11.39
CA LYS A 301 -24.71 -28.24 -11.49
C LYS A 301 -24.81 -27.56 -10.10
N ILE A 302 -23.97 -27.97 -9.20
CA ILE A 302 -23.78 -27.37 -7.88
C ILE A 302 -22.37 -26.78 -7.85
N ALA A 303 -22.23 -25.62 -7.26
CA ALA A 303 -20.95 -24.91 -7.09
C ALA A 303 -20.69 -24.60 -5.63
N ASP A 304 -19.41 -24.55 -5.27
CA ASP A 304 -18.95 -23.89 -4.07
C ASP A 304 -18.28 -22.57 -4.46
N LEU A 305 -18.62 -21.51 -3.77
CA LEU A 305 -18.05 -20.19 -3.97
C LEU A 305 -17.30 -19.77 -2.72
N THR A 306 -15.99 -19.66 -2.84
CA THR A 306 -15.11 -19.22 -1.76
C THR A 306 -14.51 -17.87 -2.08
N PHE A 307 -14.46 -17.00 -1.11
CA PHE A 307 -13.81 -15.69 -1.24
C PHE A 307 -13.11 -15.26 0.06
N THR A 308 -12.18 -14.32 -0.05
CA THR A 308 -11.47 -13.77 1.09
C THR A 308 -11.79 -12.30 1.31
N VAL A 309 -11.79 -11.92 2.59
CA VAL A 309 -11.92 -10.55 3.09
C VAL A 309 -10.86 -10.30 4.15
N THR A 310 -10.70 -9.07 4.62
CA THR A 310 -9.90 -8.78 5.81
C THR A 310 -10.58 -9.30 7.09
N LYS A 311 -9.81 -9.61 8.13
CA LYS A 311 -10.34 -10.16 9.39
C LYS A 311 -11.35 -9.24 10.06
N ASP A 312 -11.14 -7.94 10.00
CA ASP A 312 -12.05 -6.93 10.55
C ASP A 312 -13.41 -6.90 9.83
N GLN A 313 -13.44 -7.25 8.53
CA GLN A 313 -14.66 -7.25 7.71
C GLN A 313 -15.47 -8.56 7.77
N ILE A 314 -14.93 -9.64 8.34
CA ILE A 314 -15.58 -10.97 8.31
C ILE A 314 -16.98 -10.96 8.92
N SER A 315 -17.17 -10.26 10.04
CA SER A 315 -18.47 -10.22 10.73
C SER A 315 -19.54 -9.53 9.88
N GLU A 316 -19.19 -8.44 9.23
CA GLU A 316 -20.08 -7.70 8.35
C GLU A 316 -20.34 -8.44 7.04
N ALA A 317 -19.30 -9.02 6.45
CA ALA A 317 -19.44 -9.86 5.27
C ALA A 317 -20.37 -11.04 5.50
N MET A 318 -20.26 -11.72 6.65
CA MET A 318 -21.16 -12.80 7.03
C MET A 318 -22.61 -12.33 7.25
N LYS A 319 -22.84 -11.14 7.84
CA LYS A 319 -24.19 -10.56 7.97
C LYS A 319 -24.84 -10.33 6.60
N VAL A 320 -24.08 -9.89 5.63
CA VAL A 320 -24.57 -9.66 4.25
C VAL A 320 -24.74 -10.98 3.50
N ALA A 321 -23.75 -11.88 3.55
CA ALA A 321 -23.74 -13.11 2.72
C ALA A 321 -24.70 -14.19 3.24
N LYS A 322 -24.89 -14.35 4.53
CA LYS A 322 -25.71 -15.43 5.12
C LYS A 322 -27.18 -15.45 4.67
N PRO A 323 -27.94 -14.32 4.68
CA PRO A 323 -29.30 -14.32 4.16
C PRO A 323 -29.36 -14.58 2.66
N ILE A 324 -28.36 -14.17 1.91
CA ILE A 324 -28.27 -14.40 0.46
C ILE A 324 -28.01 -15.88 0.18
N ALA A 325 -27.04 -16.49 0.87
CA ALA A 325 -26.74 -17.92 0.75
C ALA A 325 -28.00 -18.77 1.00
N LYS A 326 -28.77 -18.46 2.06
CA LYS A 326 -30.04 -19.11 2.37
C LYS A 326 -31.05 -18.94 1.23
N LYS A 327 -31.20 -17.75 0.66
CA LYS A 327 -32.10 -17.47 -0.47
C LYS A 327 -31.70 -18.22 -1.74
N LEU A 328 -30.43 -18.45 -1.95
CA LEU A 328 -29.88 -19.20 -3.06
C LEU A 328 -30.00 -20.73 -2.90
N GLY A 329 -30.39 -21.19 -1.71
CA GLY A 329 -30.48 -22.61 -1.40
C GLY A 329 -29.14 -23.26 -1.11
N ALA A 330 -28.16 -22.48 -0.62
CA ALA A 330 -26.88 -23.02 -0.20
C ALA A 330 -27.06 -24.08 0.89
N SER A 331 -26.26 -25.14 0.82
CA SER A 331 -26.23 -26.18 1.84
C SER A 331 -25.64 -25.68 3.16
N ASP A 332 -24.63 -24.82 3.08
CA ASP A 332 -23.99 -24.17 4.25
C ASP A 332 -23.25 -22.89 3.85
N ILE A 333 -22.90 -22.07 4.84
CA ILE A 333 -21.96 -20.96 4.74
C ILE A 333 -21.00 -20.98 5.93
N VAL A 334 -19.72 -21.13 5.67
CA VAL A 334 -18.67 -21.23 6.69
C VAL A 334 -17.68 -20.11 6.56
N ALA A 335 -17.11 -19.71 7.69
CA ALA A 335 -16.07 -18.68 7.75
C ALA A 335 -14.89 -19.16 8.58
N ASP A 336 -13.65 -18.82 8.17
CA ASP A 336 -12.43 -19.13 8.88
C ASP A 336 -11.52 -17.89 8.90
N SER A 337 -11.15 -17.42 10.09
CA SER A 337 -10.28 -16.26 10.32
C SER A 337 -8.87 -16.64 10.81
N GLU A 338 -8.60 -17.93 11.02
CA GLU A 338 -7.30 -18.44 11.47
C GLU A 338 -6.38 -18.75 10.29
N LEU A 339 -6.38 -17.87 9.29
CA LEU A 339 -5.67 -18.03 8.04
C LEU A 339 -4.69 -16.89 7.78
N GLY A 340 -3.73 -17.16 6.90
CA GLY A 340 -2.83 -16.16 6.35
C GLY A 340 -2.42 -16.56 4.93
N LYS A 341 -1.92 -15.57 4.18
CA LYS A 341 -1.38 -15.74 2.84
C LYS A 341 0.13 -15.86 2.90
N VAL A 342 0.70 -16.72 2.05
CA VAL A 342 2.10 -16.70 1.68
C VAL A 342 2.20 -16.66 0.16
N SER A 343 3.02 -15.78 -0.37
CA SER A 343 3.12 -15.51 -1.80
C SER A 343 4.58 -15.52 -2.24
N ILE A 344 4.89 -16.20 -3.34
CA ILE A 344 6.14 -15.99 -4.07
C ILE A 344 5.85 -15.03 -5.22
N VAL A 345 6.74 -14.05 -5.43
CA VAL A 345 6.60 -13.00 -6.46
C VAL A 345 7.87 -12.92 -7.29
N GLY A 346 7.73 -12.81 -8.59
CA GLY A 346 8.83 -12.61 -9.52
C GLY A 346 8.41 -12.83 -10.97
N THR A 347 8.84 -11.96 -11.87
CA THR A 347 8.54 -12.02 -13.31
C THR A 347 9.11 -13.27 -13.99
N GLY A 348 10.07 -13.95 -13.38
CA GLY A 348 10.63 -15.21 -13.89
C GLY A 348 9.69 -16.40 -13.90
N MET A 349 8.53 -16.28 -13.25
CA MET A 349 7.52 -17.35 -13.24
C MET A 349 6.64 -17.36 -14.50
N GLN A 350 6.62 -16.27 -15.27
CA GLN A 350 5.87 -16.18 -16.52
C GLN A 350 6.34 -17.26 -17.50
N ASN A 351 5.41 -18.07 -18.00
CA ASN A 351 5.65 -19.12 -19.00
C ASN A 351 6.74 -20.16 -18.62
N THR A 352 7.15 -20.21 -17.35
CA THR A 352 8.16 -21.17 -16.88
C THR A 352 7.50 -22.22 -15.96
N PRO A 353 7.43 -23.48 -16.38
CA PRO A 353 6.85 -24.57 -15.56
C PRO A 353 7.74 -24.87 -14.35
N GLY A 354 7.11 -25.34 -13.27
CA GLY A 354 7.80 -25.86 -12.11
C GLY A 354 7.73 -25.02 -10.84
N PHE A 355 7.50 -23.70 -10.91
CA PHE A 355 7.44 -22.84 -9.71
C PHE A 355 6.30 -23.24 -8.76
N ALA A 356 5.09 -23.50 -9.29
CA ALA A 356 3.96 -23.96 -8.49
C ALA A 356 4.25 -25.33 -7.85
N ALA A 357 4.78 -26.28 -8.61
CA ALA A 357 5.14 -27.60 -8.11
C ALA A 357 6.17 -27.49 -6.97
N LYS A 358 7.23 -26.70 -7.16
CA LYS A 358 8.27 -26.49 -6.14
C LYS A 358 7.71 -25.81 -4.88
N MET A 359 6.80 -24.83 -5.02
CA MET A 359 6.11 -24.20 -3.89
C MET A 359 5.28 -25.22 -3.10
N PHE A 360 4.45 -26.02 -3.79
CA PHE A 360 3.56 -26.97 -3.12
C PHE A 360 4.35 -28.10 -2.46
N ASP A 361 5.39 -28.62 -3.12
CA ASP A 361 6.28 -29.63 -2.58
C ASP A 361 7.01 -29.13 -1.32
N THR A 362 7.50 -27.89 -1.36
CA THR A 362 8.14 -27.24 -0.19
C THR A 362 7.17 -27.12 0.98
N LEU A 363 5.93 -26.69 0.75
CA LEU A 363 4.93 -26.58 1.82
C LEU A 363 4.58 -27.96 2.37
N SER A 364 4.37 -28.95 1.50
CA SER A 364 4.09 -30.34 1.90
C SER A 364 5.21 -30.96 2.73
N ALA A 365 6.46 -30.80 2.29
CA ALA A 365 7.65 -31.33 3.01
C ALA A 365 7.80 -30.70 4.42
N ASN A 366 7.22 -29.53 4.67
CA ASN A 366 7.19 -28.86 5.96
C ASN A 366 5.87 -29.10 6.74
N GLY A 367 5.02 -30.05 6.29
CA GLY A 367 3.76 -30.38 6.96
C GLY A 367 2.76 -29.24 6.97
N ILE A 368 2.76 -28.40 5.93
CA ILE A 368 1.87 -27.23 5.79
C ILE A 368 0.79 -27.53 4.77
N ASN A 369 -0.46 -27.62 5.23
CA ASN A 369 -1.62 -27.81 4.36
C ASN A 369 -2.01 -26.52 3.64
N ILE A 370 -2.48 -26.64 2.40
CA ILE A 370 -2.96 -25.52 1.58
C ILE A 370 -4.49 -25.52 1.61
N GLU A 371 -5.07 -24.37 2.01
CA GLU A 371 -6.51 -24.16 2.08
C GLU A 371 -7.09 -23.58 0.79
N LEU A 372 -6.28 -22.77 0.08
CA LEU A 372 -6.68 -22.14 -1.19
C LEU A 372 -5.43 -21.72 -1.96
N ILE A 373 -5.50 -21.77 -3.29
CA ILE A 373 -4.44 -21.33 -4.19
C ILE A 373 -4.99 -20.23 -5.09
N SER A 374 -4.18 -19.19 -5.31
CA SER A 374 -4.45 -18.14 -6.29
C SER A 374 -3.16 -17.82 -7.04
N THR A 375 -3.26 -17.56 -8.33
CA THR A 375 -2.10 -17.24 -9.18
C THR A 375 -2.37 -16.02 -10.04
N SER A 376 -1.32 -15.24 -10.31
CA SER A 376 -1.23 -14.31 -11.43
C SER A 376 -0.06 -14.72 -12.34
N GLU A 377 0.25 -13.93 -13.35
CA GLU A 377 1.40 -14.22 -14.23
C GLU A 377 2.74 -14.21 -13.47
N ILE A 378 2.87 -13.39 -12.44
CA ILE A 378 4.12 -13.17 -11.70
C ILE A 378 4.01 -13.49 -10.20
N ARG A 379 2.93 -14.14 -9.77
CA ARG A 379 2.69 -14.47 -8.36
C ARG A 379 1.98 -15.81 -8.21
N ILE A 380 2.39 -16.57 -7.18
CA ILE A 380 1.65 -17.74 -6.69
C ILE A 380 1.41 -17.51 -5.20
N THR A 381 0.16 -17.57 -4.77
CA THR A 381 -0.27 -17.40 -3.38
C THR A 381 -0.92 -18.67 -2.88
N CYS A 382 -0.52 -19.11 -1.69
CA CYS A 382 -1.20 -20.12 -0.92
C CYS A 382 -1.80 -19.50 0.34
N ILE A 383 -3.07 -19.76 0.60
CA ILE A 383 -3.71 -19.51 1.89
C ILE A 383 -3.53 -20.75 2.73
N ILE A 384 -3.02 -20.57 3.93
CA ILE A 384 -2.65 -21.62 4.87
C ILE A 384 -3.07 -21.23 6.29
N LYS A 385 -2.98 -22.13 7.25
CA LYS A 385 -3.21 -21.80 8.66
C LYS A 385 -2.24 -20.71 9.13
N GLU A 386 -2.77 -19.70 9.84
CA GLU A 386 -2.02 -18.53 10.31
C GLU A 386 -0.78 -18.91 11.12
N SER A 387 -0.89 -19.92 11.99
CA SER A 387 0.21 -20.43 12.83
C SER A 387 1.40 -20.97 12.02
N LYS A 388 1.20 -21.30 10.75
CA LYS A 388 2.23 -21.88 9.85
C LYS A 388 2.83 -20.86 8.89
N VAL A 389 2.33 -19.63 8.83
CA VAL A 389 2.76 -18.62 7.83
C VAL A 389 4.25 -18.33 7.92
N LYS A 390 4.77 -18.07 9.12
CA LYS A 390 6.20 -17.75 9.29
C LYS A 390 7.12 -18.90 8.92
N ASP A 391 6.71 -20.15 9.21
CA ASP A 391 7.46 -21.35 8.81
C ASP A 391 7.45 -21.51 7.29
N ALA A 392 6.29 -21.28 6.65
CA ALA A 392 6.15 -21.28 5.19
C ALA A 392 7.06 -20.23 4.53
N VAL A 393 7.09 -19.01 5.03
CA VAL A 393 7.95 -17.94 4.51
C VAL A 393 9.42 -18.34 4.54
N ARG A 394 9.91 -18.89 5.68
CA ARG A 394 11.29 -19.36 5.82
C ARG A 394 11.60 -20.50 4.87
N ALA A 395 10.71 -21.49 4.79
CA ALA A 395 10.91 -22.65 3.92
C ALA A 395 10.95 -22.27 2.44
N LEU A 396 10.02 -21.40 2.00
CA LEU A 396 9.96 -20.95 0.62
C LEU A 396 11.12 -20.04 0.24
N HIS A 397 11.54 -19.12 1.11
CA HIS A 397 12.70 -18.27 0.88
C HIS A 397 13.96 -19.11 0.65
N LYS A 398 14.17 -20.13 1.49
CA LYS A 398 15.28 -21.07 1.33
C LYS A 398 15.14 -21.92 0.06
N ALA A 399 13.95 -22.48 -0.21
CA ALA A 399 13.75 -23.38 -1.33
C ALA A 399 13.95 -22.69 -2.68
N PHE A 400 13.52 -21.45 -2.81
CA PHE A 400 13.66 -20.69 -4.05
C PHE A 400 15.02 -20.01 -4.20
N GLU A 401 15.94 -20.27 -3.25
CA GLU A 401 17.28 -19.67 -3.28
C GLU A 401 17.18 -18.15 -3.50
N VAL A 402 16.22 -17.53 -2.80
CA VAL A 402 16.07 -16.07 -2.81
C VAL A 402 17.24 -15.54 -1.96
N GLU A 403 18.45 -15.92 -2.38
CA GLU A 403 19.74 -15.52 -1.82
C GLU A 403 20.54 -14.86 -2.96
N VAL A 404 21.47 -14.01 -2.57
CA VAL A 404 22.32 -13.20 -3.48
C VAL A 404 23.05 -14.08 -4.48
#